data_529387203f29266b1c94e135d8e58d96
#
_entry.id   529387203f29266b1c94e135d8e58d96
#
_cell.length_a   1.000
_cell.length_b   1.000
_cell.length_c   1.000
_cell.angle_alpha   90.00
_cell.angle_beta   90.00
_cell.angle_gamma   90.00
#
_symmetry.space_group_name_H-M   'P 1'
#
loop_
_entity.id
_entity.type
_entity.pdbx_description
1 polymer ?
#
loop_
_entity_poly.entity_id
_entity_poly.type
_entity_poly.pdbx_seq_one_letter_code
_entity_poly.pdbx_strand_id
1 'polypeptide(L)'
;MKKYQRYTSVAYFALQGGYWMSVCIANSYAAVFLQHRGYSNSALGMVLAIGNIAGFLLAPNLAALVDRSRRVTVYHCIWALLAAQALILAGFTLIPGKSLMLSLLYCLYMATVVAVNPLNTELCFELAGWSRPVSYSPARGIGSLCYALMSFAMGRLTLRLGADVHPYAGLFCLLCQVVSIGVITWARSRVRPENAIHGSGQKEEGLGLMLFIRANARFCVMMFSLALLFFSYNVSDFFLINILRSVGGDAGDLGSISAFKAMLEIPVMLFYTRLTEHFRCSTVLRFAALAFVAKALAIAMAGSVALLYAANLLQALSFALVIPAMVQYVSLVIAPKDSAKGQAIANGMITLGAIFASLVGGWLYDALSVHATLIVGMVIAVCGMLLCNFTIEKKRA
;
A
#
# COMPACT_ATOMS: atom_id res chain seq x y z
N MET A 1 31.51 -9.77 12.97
CA MET A 1 30.05 -9.98 13.04
C MET A 1 29.28 -8.68 13.36
N LYS A 2 29.44 -8.02 14.52
CA LYS A 2 28.67 -6.79 14.90
C LYS A 2 28.63 -5.68 13.86
N LYS A 3 29.74 -5.45 13.11
CA LYS A 3 29.83 -4.42 12.05
C LYS A 3 28.90 -4.72 10.87
N TYR A 4 28.90 -5.95 10.36
CA TYR A 4 28.04 -6.38 9.24
C TYR A 4 26.55 -6.36 9.62
N GLN A 5 26.22 -6.73 10.86
CA GLN A 5 24.87 -6.66 11.40
C GLN A 5 24.30 -5.24 11.38
N ARG A 6 25.11 -4.23 11.78
CA ARG A 6 24.71 -2.83 11.74
C ARG A 6 24.46 -2.36 10.30
N TYR A 7 25.32 -2.73 9.35
CA TYR A 7 25.13 -2.38 7.95
C TYR A 7 23.85 -2.98 7.37
N THR A 8 23.57 -4.25 7.69
CA THR A 8 22.36 -4.93 7.23
C THR A 8 21.09 -4.26 7.77
N SER A 9 21.05 -3.86 9.04
CA SER A 9 19.90 -3.18 9.62
C SER A 9 19.66 -1.81 8.99
N VAL A 10 20.72 -1.00 8.82
CA VAL A 10 20.61 0.32 8.18
C VAL A 10 20.20 0.17 6.71
N ALA A 11 20.78 -0.79 6.00
CA ALA A 11 20.44 -1.05 4.60
C ALA A 11 18.99 -1.54 4.44
N TYR A 12 18.48 -2.35 5.39
CA TYR A 12 17.07 -2.75 5.36
C TYR A 12 16.12 -1.56 5.59
N PHE A 13 16.45 -0.65 6.50
CA PHE A 13 15.68 0.58 6.70
C PHE A 13 15.70 1.47 5.45
N ALA A 14 16.85 1.59 4.79
CA ALA A 14 16.97 2.32 3.54
C ALA A 14 16.20 1.63 2.39
N LEU A 15 16.18 0.29 2.33
CA LEU A 15 15.39 -0.49 1.38
C LEU A 15 13.88 -0.21 1.56
N GLN A 16 13.40 -0.21 2.79
CA GLN A 16 12.01 0.14 3.10
C GLN A 16 11.70 1.58 2.71
N GLY A 17 12.60 2.53 3.00
CA GLY A 17 12.46 3.92 2.57
C GLY A 17 12.35 4.05 1.06
N GLY A 18 13.27 3.44 0.31
CA GLY A 18 13.27 3.42 -1.17
C GLY A 18 12.02 2.79 -1.76
N TYR A 19 11.55 1.68 -1.16
CA TYR A 19 10.32 1.02 -1.57
C TYR A 19 9.10 1.95 -1.41
N TRP A 20 8.91 2.58 -0.25
CA TRP A 20 7.76 3.45 -0.02
C TRP A 20 7.82 4.75 -0.82
N MET A 21 9.02 5.25 -1.17
CA MET A 21 9.18 6.31 -2.17
C MET A 21 8.70 5.84 -3.56
N SER A 22 9.02 4.61 -3.98
CA SER A 22 8.52 4.04 -5.24
C SER A 22 6.99 3.87 -5.23
N VAL A 23 6.40 3.45 -4.11
CA VAL A 23 4.93 3.39 -3.93
C VAL A 23 4.30 4.78 -4.11
N CYS A 24 4.92 5.83 -3.57
CA CYS A 24 4.47 7.21 -3.78
C CYS A 24 4.42 7.58 -5.27
N ILE A 25 5.50 7.31 -6.01
CA ILE A 25 5.58 7.57 -7.44
C ILE A 25 4.54 6.76 -8.22
N ALA A 26 4.45 5.47 -7.95
CA ALA A 26 3.58 4.54 -8.69
C ALA A 26 2.08 4.78 -8.48
N ASN A 27 1.67 5.20 -7.28
CA ASN A 27 0.26 5.37 -6.94
C ASN A 27 -0.17 6.84 -6.91
N SER A 28 0.44 7.68 -6.06
CA SER A 28 -0.05 9.05 -5.84
C SER A 28 0.20 9.98 -7.01
N TYR A 29 1.26 9.74 -7.77
CA TYR A 29 1.59 10.54 -8.97
C TYR A 29 1.22 9.86 -10.29
N ALA A 30 0.59 8.68 -10.25
CA ALA A 30 0.08 7.99 -11.43
C ALA A 30 -0.85 8.88 -12.27
N ALA A 31 -1.83 9.50 -11.60
CA ALA A 31 -2.80 10.38 -12.27
C ALA A 31 -2.11 11.60 -12.91
N VAL A 32 -1.18 12.24 -12.20
CA VAL A 32 -0.43 13.39 -12.72
C VAL A 32 0.34 13.01 -14.00
N PHE A 33 1.08 11.90 -13.96
CA PHE A 33 1.90 11.45 -15.08
C PHE A 33 1.06 10.96 -16.26
N LEU A 34 0.10 10.05 -16.03
CA LEU A 34 -0.69 9.47 -17.12
C LEU A 34 -1.64 10.49 -17.75
N GLN A 35 -2.27 11.38 -16.97
CA GLN A 35 -3.10 12.46 -17.52
C GLN A 35 -2.26 13.44 -18.35
N HIS A 36 -1.03 13.77 -17.93
CA HIS A 36 -0.10 14.56 -18.73
C HIS A 36 0.21 13.91 -20.09
N ARG A 37 0.28 12.57 -20.12
CA ARG A 37 0.44 11.77 -21.35
C ARG A 37 -0.86 11.60 -22.17
N GLY A 38 -1.96 12.24 -21.78
CA GLY A 38 -3.23 12.23 -22.49
C GLY A 38 -4.18 11.08 -22.15
N TYR A 39 -4.01 10.43 -21.00
CA TYR A 39 -4.95 9.42 -20.53
C TYR A 39 -6.18 10.08 -19.89
N SER A 40 -7.39 9.56 -20.21
CA SER A 40 -8.60 9.86 -19.45
C SER A 40 -8.57 9.18 -18.08
N ASN A 41 -9.45 9.59 -17.17
CA ASN A 41 -9.54 8.94 -15.84
C ASN A 41 -9.92 7.46 -15.93
N SER A 42 -10.80 7.10 -16.87
CA SER A 42 -11.16 5.70 -17.13
C SER A 42 -9.96 4.87 -17.62
N ALA A 43 -9.18 5.40 -18.55
CA ALA A 43 -7.98 4.71 -19.03
C ALA A 43 -6.91 4.57 -17.96
N LEU A 44 -6.69 5.62 -17.16
CA LEU A 44 -5.83 5.60 -15.98
C LEU A 44 -6.31 4.53 -14.97
N GLY A 45 -7.60 4.56 -14.64
CA GLY A 45 -8.20 3.62 -13.70
C GLY A 45 -8.06 2.16 -14.15
N MET A 46 -8.22 1.89 -15.45
CA MET A 46 -7.99 0.57 -16.04
C MET A 46 -6.53 0.11 -15.89
N VAL A 47 -5.57 0.99 -16.19
CA VAL A 47 -4.14 0.69 -16.05
C VAL A 47 -3.78 0.36 -14.59
N LEU A 48 -4.26 1.17 -13.64
CA LEU A 48 -4.03 0.92 -12.21
C LEU A 48 -4.67 -0.40 -11.74
N ALA A 49 -5.90 -0.68 -12.18
CA ALA A 49 -6.60 -1.91 -11.80
C ALA A 49 -5.88 -3.15 -12.32
N ILE A 50 -5.53 -3.19 -13.61
CA ILE A 50 -4.81 -4.31 -14.21
C ILE A 50 -3.45 -4.49 -13.53
N GLY A 51 -2.72 -3.41 -13.26
CA GLY A 51 -1.45 -3.45 -12.57
C GLY A 51 -1.56 -4.00 -11.14
N ASN A 52 -2.58 -3.57 -10.38
CA ASN A 52 -2.86 -4.11 -9.03
C ASN A 52 -3.26 -5.58 -9.05
N ILE A 53 -4.11 -6.01 -10.01
CA ILE A 53 -4.48 -7.42 -10.20
C ILE A 53 -3.23 -8.25 -10.53
N ALA A 54 -2.44 -7.80 -11.48
CA ALA A 54 -1.21 -8.50 -11.87
C ALA A 54 -0.23 -8.63 -10.71
N GLY A 55 -0.04 -7.56 -9.92
CA GLY A 55 0.82 -7.58 -8.73
C GLY A 55 0.30 -8.49 -7.63
N PHE A 56 -1.01 -8.46 -7.38
CA PHE A 56 -1.67 -9.35 -6.42
C PHE A 56 -1.52 -10.84 -6.79
N LEU A 57 -1.56 -11.17 -8.07
CA LEU A 57 -1.33 -12.53 -8.55
C LEU A 57 0.16 -12.89 -8.58
N LEU A 58 1.04 -11.94 -8.91
CA LEU A 58 2.48 -12.18 -9.01
C LEU A 58 3.11 -12.49 -7.65
N ALA A 59 2.71 -11.78 -6.60
CA ALA A 59 3.30 -11.87 -5.27
C ALA A 59 3.28 -13.31 -4.67
N PRO A 60 2.13 -14.03 -4.61
CA PRO A 60 2.11 -15.40 -4.06
C PRO A 60 2.84 -16.39 -4.96
N ASN A 61 2.88 -16.16 -6.28
CA ASN A 61 3.63 -17.03 -7.20
C ASN A 61 5.15 -16.90 -6.98
N LEU A 62 5.65 -15.69 -6.71
CA LEU A 62 7.06 -15.50 -6.35
C LEU A 62 7.39 -16.11 -5.00
N ALA A 63 6.54 -15.96 -3.99
CA ALA A 63 6.71 -16.62 -2.70
C ALA A 63 6.75 -18.15 -2.85
N ALA A 64 5.82 -18.73 -3.61
CA ALA A 64 5.80 -20.16 -3.89
C ALA A 64 7.05 -20.64 -4.67
N LEU A 65 7.60 -19.80 -5.56
CA LEU A 65 8.86 -20.08 -6.26
C LEU A 65 10.04 -20.14 -5.31
N VAL A 66 10.12 -19.21 -4.35
CA VAL A 66 11.16 -19.18 -3.30
C VAL A 66 11.03 -20.42 -2.41
N ASP A 67 9.80 -20.76 -1.97
CA ASP A 67 9.55 -21.91 -1.09
C ASP A 67 9.91 -23.25 -1.74
N ARG A 68 9.66 -23.39 -3.05
CA ARG A 68 9.87 -24.68 -3.79
C ARG A 68 11.29 -24.83 -4.32
N SER A 69 11.99 -23.73 -4.56
CA SER A 69 13.30 -23.76 -5.21
C SER A 69 14.45 -23.69 -4.20
N ARG A 70 15.40 -24.62 -4.28
CA ARG A 70 16.66 -24.55 -3.52
C ARG A 70 17.64 -23.51 -4.09
N ARG A 71 17.42 -23.03 -5.33
CA ARG A 71 18.33 -22.11 -6.04
C ARG A 71 17.83 -20.68 -6.04
N VAL A 72 16.51 -20.47 -6.08
CA VAL A 72 15.90 -19.14 -6.09
C VAL A 72 15.63 -18.70 -4.66
N THR A 73 16.13 -17.54 -4.28
CA THR A 73 15.97 -16.94 -2.96
C THR A 73 15.18 -15.64 -3.07
N VAL A 74 14.69 -15.12 -1.96
CA VAL A 74 14.05 -13.79 -1.87
C VAL A 74 14.91 -12.70 -2.52
N TYR A 75 16.24 -12.76 -2.36
CA TYR A 75 17.18 -11.81 -2.98
C TYR A 75 17.13 -11.84 -4.49
N HIS A 76 17.12 -13.04 -5.11
CA HIS A 76 17.03 -13.18 -6.57
C HIS A 76 15.73 -12.59 -7.11
N CYS A 77 14.61 -12.82 -6.42
CA CYS A 77 13.31 -12.26 -6.79
C CYS A 77 13.31 -10.73 -6.69
N ILE A 78 13.84 -10.15 -5.60
CA ILE A 78 13.93 -8.70 -5.45
C ILE A 78 14.82 -8.11 -6.56
N TRP A 79 16.02 -8.67 -6.80
CA TRP A 79 16.91 -8.20 -7.87
C TRP A 79 16.25 -8.25 -9.26
N ALA A 80 15.55 -9.33 -9.57
CA ALA A 80 14.82 -9.48 -10.85
C ALA A 80 13.73 -8.42 -11.02
N LEU A 81 12.95 -8.17 -9.95
CA LEU A 81 11.90 -7.13 -9.97
C LEU A 81 12.47 -5.72 -10.10
N LEU A 82 13.59 -5.41 -9.39
CA LEU A 82 14.24 -4.10 -9.51
C LEU A 82 14.86 -3.91 -10.91
N ALA A 83 15.44 -4.96 -11.50
CA ALA A 83 15.94 -4.90 -12.88
C ALA A 83 14.81 -4.66 -13.89
N ALA A 84 13.65 -5.34 -13.70
CA ALA A 84 12.48 -5.10 -14.52
C ALA A 84 11.98 -3.66 -14.38
N GLN A 85 11.91 -3.11 -13.13
CA GLN A 85 11.54 -1.71 -12.89
C GLN A 85 12.49 -0.72 -13.58
N ALA A 86 13.80 -0.99 -13.60
CA ALA A 86 14.77 -0.14 -14.29
C ALA A 86 14.48 -0.04 -15.79
N LEU A 87 14.24 -1.18 -16.44
CA LEU A 87 13.90 -1.23 -17.86
C LEU A 87 12.58 -0.53 -18.16
N ILE A 88 11.58 -0.73 -17.32
CA ILE A 88 10.24 -0.10 -17.49
C ILE A 88 10.35 1.41 -17.34
N LEU A 89 11.02 1.90 -16.29
CA LEU A 89 11.19 3.34 -16.04
C LEU A 89 12.00 4.02 -17.14
N ALA A 90 13.02 3.34 -17.69
CA ALA A 90 13.72 3.80 -18.89
C ALA A 90 12.78 3.83 -20.10
N GLY A 91 11.91 2.84 -20.26
CA GLY A 91 10.89 2.83 -21.31
C GLY A 91 9.91 4.01 -21.24
N PHE A 92 9.55 4.48 -20.02
CA PHE A 92 8.70 5.66 -19.86
C PHE A 92 9.30 6.95 -20.41
N THR A 93 10.63 7.08 -20.42
CA THR A 93 11.31 8.26 -20.99
C THR A 93 11.28 8.28 -22.53
N LEU A 94 11.11 7.11 -23.15
CA LEU A 94 11.14 6.96 -24.61
C LEU A 94 9.76 7.10 -25.26
N ILE A 95 8.67 7.04 -24.47
CA ILE A 95 7.29 7.06 -24.99
C ILE A 95 6.64 8.39 -24.61
N PRO A 96 6.50 9.34 -25.55
CA PRO A 96 6.10 10.70 -25.24
C PRO A 96 4.59 10.90 -24.99
N GLY A 97 3.74 9.96 -25.38
CA GLY A 97 2.29 10.12 -25.31
C GLY A 97 1.53 8.85 -24.99
N LYS A 98 0.20 8.96 -24.96
CA LYS A 98 -0.71 7.82 -24.76
C LYS A 98 -0.49 6.77 -25.81
N SER A 99 -0.22 5.52 -25.38
CA SER A 99 -0.05 4.37 -26.23
C SER A 99 -0.36 3.08 -25.48
N LEU A 100 -0.66 2.00 -26.21
CA LEU A 100 -0.83 0.68 -25.61
C LEU A 100 0.46 0.23 -24.90
N MET A 101 1.62 0.55 -25.50
CA MET A 101 2.93 0.22 -24.91
C MET A 101 3.14 0.90 -23.55
N LEU A 102 2.83 2.19 -23.43
CA LEU A 102 2.91 2.91 -22.15
C LEU A 102 1.93 2.30 -21.12
N SER A 103 0.72 1.94 -21.55
CA SER A 103 -0.26 1.28 -20.68
C SER A 103 0.26 -0.06 -20.13
N LEU A 104 0.82 -0.91 -20.99
CA LEU A 104 1.39 -2.20 -20.60
C LEU A 104 2.60 -2.04 -19.68
N LEU A 105 3.49 -1.11 -20.00
CA LEU A 105 4.64 -0.82 -19.15
C LEU A 105 4.21 -0.30 -17.78
N TYR A 106 3.16 0.55 -17.70
CA TYR A 106 2.68 1.05 -16.42
C TYR A 106 2.00 -0.05 -15.60
N CYS A 107 1.22 -0.93 -16.23
CA CYS A 107 0.66 -2.13 -15.58
C CYS A 107 1.77 -3.01 -15.00
N LEU A 108 2.84 -3.27 -15.77
CA LEU A 108 3.99 -4.05 -15.31
C LEU A 108 4.75 -3.34 -14.18
N TYR A 109 4.92 -2.01 -14.27
CA TYR A 109 5.53 -1.22 -13.19
C TYR A 109 4.75 -1.39 -11.88
N MET A 110 3.43 -1.17 -11.93
CA MET A 110 2.55 -1.38 -10.76
C MET A 110 2.65 -2.81 -10.22
N ALA A 111 2.59 -3.80 -11.11
CA ALA A 111 2.68 -5.21 -10.71
C ALA A 111 4.00 -5.53 -9.97
N THR A 112 5.12 -5.01 -10.47
CA THR A 112 6.42 -5.21 -9.81
C THR A 112 6.51 -4.47 -8.48
N VAL A 113 5.99 -3.23 -8.37
CA VAL A 113 5.97 -2.48 -7.11
C VAL A 113 5.12 -3.21 -6.05
N VAL A 114 3.94 -3.69 -6.42
CA VAL A 114 3.07 -4.46 -5.51
C VAL A 114 3.74 -5.76 -5.06
N ALA A 115 4.40 -6.48 -5.97
CA ALA A 115 5.02 -7.77 -5.68
C ALA A 115 6.27 -7.67 -4.79
N VAL A 116 6.97 -6.54 -4.76
CA VAL A 116 8.15 -6.32 -3.90
C VAL A 116 7.76 -6.27 -2.41
N ASN A 117 6.56 -5.81 -2.05
CA ASN A 117 6.17 -5.59 -0.65
C ASN A 117 6.25 -6.86 0.23
N PRO A 118 5.60 -7.98 -0.13
CA PRO A 118 5.69 -9.21 0.66
C PRO A 118 7.12 -9.78 0.69
N LEU A 119 7.90 -9.65 -0.39
CA LEU A 119 9.30 -10.09 -0.42
C LEU A 119 10.18 -9.26 0.54
N ASN A 120 9.96 -7.95 0.63
CA ASN A 120 10.64 -7.10 1.61
C ASN A 120 10.27 -7.48 3.06
N THR A 121 9.03 -7.90 3.29
CA THR A 121 8.59 -8.36 4.60
C THR A 121 9.24 -9.69 4.96
N GLU A 122 9.29 -10.63 4.03
CA GLU A 122 9.97 -11.93 4.21
C GLU A 122 11.48 -11.74 4.44
N LEU A 123 12.12 -10.85 3.68
CA LEU A 123 13.51 -10.48 3.89
C LEU A 123 13.76 -9.98 5.33
N CYS A 124 12.82 -9.23 5.93
CA CYS A 124 12.92 -8.81 7.33
C CYS A 124 13.03 -9.99 8.29
N PHE A 125 12.18 -10.98 8.11
CA PHE A 125 12.18 -12.18 8.96
C PHE A 125 13.44 -13.01 8.76
N GLU A 126 13.92 -13.16 7.52
CA GLU A 126 15.20 -13.83 7.25
C GLU A 126 16.37 -13.10 7.94
N LEU A 127 16.41 -11.76 7.85
CA LEU A 127 17.46 -10.96 8.49
C LEU A 127 17.38 -10.96 10.02
N ALA A 128 16.19 -11.05 10.59
CA ALA A 128 15.99 -11.14 12.04
C ALA A 128 16.64 -12.40 12.63
N GLY A 129 16.70 -13.52 11.89
CA GLY A 129 17.40 -14.74 12.28
C GLY A 129 18.93 -14.64 12.31
N TRP A 130 19.52 -13.61 11.70
CA TRP A 130 20.98 -13.45 11.54
C TRP A 130 21.61 -12.49 12.53
N SER A 131 20.86 -11.52 13.02
CA SER A 131 21.40 -10.38 13.73
C SER A 131 20.51 -9.96 14.89
N ARG A 132 20.87 -8.86 15.58
CA ARG A 132 19.92 -8.13 16.43
C ARG A 132 18.64 -7.92 15.63
N PRO A 133 17.45 -8.16 16.21
CA PRO A 133 16.22 -8.22 15.44
C PRO A 133 16.06 -6.95 14.60
N VAL A 134 16.12 -7.11 13.29
CA VAL A 134 15.64 -6.08 12.37
C VAL A 134 14.13 -6.05 12.61
N SER A 135 13.66 -5.01 13.27
CA SER A 135 12.24 -4.89 13.59
C SER A 135 11.51 -4.29 12.40
N TYR A 136 10.48 -4.98 11.93
CA TYR A 136 9.65 -4.51 10.81
C TYR A 136 8.97 -3.17 11.10
N SER A 137 8.46 -2.99 12.31
CA SER A 137 7.68 -1.80 12.68
C SER A 137 8.46 -0.48 12.58
N PRO A 138 9.69 -0.33 13.13
CA PRO A 138 10.49 0.88 12.90
C PRO A 138 10.87 1.09 11.43
N ALA A 139 11.19 0.00 10.69
CA ALA A 139 11.52 0.09 9.27
C ALA A 139 10.31 0.60 8.46
N ARG A 140 9.10 0.15 8.78
CA ARG A 140 7.86 0.64 8.19
C ARG A 140 7.60 2.12 8.51
N GLY A 141 7.93 2.55 9.72
CA GLY A 141 7.87 3.96 10.14
C GLY A 141 8.81 4.86 9.31
N ILE A 142 10.05 4.42 9.08
CA ILE A 142 10.99 5.11 8.17
C ILE A 142 10.43 5.14 6.74
N GLY A 143 9.79 4.05 6.29
CA GLY A 143 9.11 4.03 5.00
C GLY A 143 8.05 5.11 4.87
N SER A 144 7.22 5.34 5.89
CA SER A 144 6.21 6.41 5.89
C SER A 144 6.84 7.81 5.86
N LEU A 145 7.94 8.01 6.59
CA LEU A 145 8.69 9.27 6.54
C LEU A 145 9.27 9.52 5.15
N CYS A 146 9.91 8.53 4.55
CA CYS A 146 10.46 8.62 3.20
C CYS A 146 9.37 8.86 2.15
N TYR A 147 8.20 8.20 2.29
CA TYR A 147 7.03 8.47 1.46
C TYR A 147 6.58 9.93 1.57
N ALA A 148 6.49 10.48 2.78
CA ALA A 148 6.09 11.86 3.00
C ALA A 148 7.09 12.85 2.36
N LEU A 149 8.39 12.64 2.58
CA LEU A 149 9.44 13.46 1.98
C LEU A 149 9.41 13.40 0.45
N MET A 150 9.27 12.19 -0.11
CA MET A 150 9.21 12.00 -1.55
C MET A 150 7.95 12.64 -2.15
N SER A 151 6.80 12.50 -1.49
CA SER A 151 5.56 13.12 -1.94
C SER A 151 5.66 14.64 -1.99
N PHE A 152 6.19 15.25 -0.94
CA PHE A 152 6.42 16.70 -0.91
C PHE A 152 7.42 17.15 -1.99
N ALA A 153 8.54 16.43 -2.13
CA ALA A 153 9.55 16.72 -3.16
C ALA A 153 8.97 16.62 -4.57
N MET A 154 8.21 15.56 -4.85
CA MET A 154 7.56 15.35 -6.15
C MET A 154 6.57 16.44 -6.50
N GLY A 155 5.79 16.94 -5.53
CA GLY A 155 4.90 18.09 -5.75
C GLY A 155 5.67 19.30 -6.25
N ARG A 156 6.79 19.64 -5.60
CA ARG A 156 7.65 20.77 -5.98
C ARG A 156 8.37 20.55 -7.31
N LEU A 157 8.86 19.33 -7.54
CA LEU A 157 9.52 18.97 -8.80
C LEU A 157 8.55 19.02 -9.98
N THR A 158 7.33 18.48 -9.81
CA THR A 158 6.30 18.51 -10.85
C THR A 158 5.91 19.94 -11.23
N LEU A 159 5.82 20.87 -10.27
CA LEU A 159 5.55 22.28 -10.55
C LEU A 159 6.67 22.97 -11.33
N ARG A 160 7.93 22.60 -11.07
CA ARG A 160 9.11 23.25 -11.71
C ARG A 160 9.50 22.63 -13.04
N LEU A 161 9.42 21.30 -13.12
CA LEU A 161 9.98 20.51 -14.23
C LEU A 161 8.88 19.81 -15.07
N GLY A 162 7.62 19.91 -14.65
CA GLY A 162 6.51 19.20 -15.30
C GLY A 162 6.37 17.75 -14.83
N ALA A 163 5.34 17.07 -15.34
CA ALA A 163 5.03 15.69 -14.97
C ALA A 163 6.05 14.67 -15.52
N ASP A 164 6.87 15.05 -16.49
CA ASP A 164 7.93 14.20 -17.06
C ASP A 164 9.08 13.90 -16.09
N VAL A 165 9.11 14.54 -14.94
CA VAL A 165 10.02 14.18 -13.84
C VAL A 165 9.73 12.81 -13.22
N HIS A 166 8.51 12.27 -13.41
CA HIS A 166 8.05 11.01 -12.83
C HIS A 166 9.00 9.82 -13.04
N PRO A 167 9.43 9.44 -14.28
CA PRO A 167 10.33 8.31 -14.47
C PRO A 167 11.71 8.52 -13.83
N TYR A 168 12.24 9.73 -13.83
CA TYR A 168 13.53 10.06 -13.20
C TYR A 168 13.47 9.94 -11.67
N ALA A 169 12.37 10.39 -11.08
CA ALA A 169 12.12 10.20 -9.66
C ALA A 169 11.96 8.71 -9.31
N GLY A 170 11.29 7.94 -10.18
CA GLY A 170 11.22 6.48 -10.05
C GLY A 170 12.60 5.83 -10.11
N LEU A 171 13.47 6.24 -11.03
CA LEU A 171 14.85 5.75 -11.12
C LEU A 171 15.68 6.11 -9.87
N PHE A 172 15.49 7.29 -9.29
CA PHE A 172 16.14 7.66 -8.02
C PHE A 172 15.69 6.73 -6.88
N CYS A 173 14.39 6.47 -6.74
CA CYS A 173 13.86 5.54 -5.73
C CYS A 173 14.39 4.11 -5.94
N LEU A 174 14.49 3.70 -7.19
CA LEU A 174 15.06 2.41 -7.58
C LEU A 174 16.53 2.33 -7.20
N LEU A 175 17.33 3.36 -7.46
CA LEU A 175 18.75 3.41 -7.08
C LEU A 175 18.92 3.23 -5.57
N CYS A 176 18.10 3.88 -4.75
CA CYS A 176 18.10 3.69 -3.30
C CYS A 176 17.85 2.23 -2.91
N GLN A 177 16.90 1.54 -3.57
CA GLN A 177 16.63 0.13 -3.34
C GLN A 177 17.76 -0.77 -3.80
N VAL A 178 18.31 -0.54 -4.99
CA VAL A 178 19.44 -1.30 -5.56
C VAL A 178 20.67 -1.23 -4.68
N VAL A 179 21.05 -0.03 -4.22
CA VAL A 179 22.16 0.17 -3.28
C VAL A 179 21.90 -0.58 -1.97
N SER A 180 20.68 -0.47 -1.45
CA SER A 180 20.31 -1.09 -0.18
C SER A 180 20.35 -2.61 -0.24
N ILE A 181 19.75 -3.24 -1.26
CA ILE A 181 19.77 -4.69 -1.42
C ILE A 181 21.21 -5.17 -1.77
N GLY A 182 22.01 -4.36 -2.48
CA GLY A 182 23.41 -4.63 -2.77
C GLY A 182 24.25 -4.71 -1.49
N VAL A 183 24.06 -3.77 -0.55
CA VAL A 183 24.73 -3.81 0.76
C VAL A 183 24.30 -5.03 1.56
N ILE A 184 22.99 -5.39 1.55
CA ILE A 184 22.48 -6.56 2.25
C ILE A 184 23.10 -7.84 1.67
N THR A 185 23.09 -8.01 0.35
CA THR A 185 23.66 -9.20 -0.32
C THR A 185 25.17 -9.31 -0.13
N TRP A 186 25.88 -8.17 -0.17
CA TRP A 186 27.31 -8.12 0.12
C TRP A 186 27.60 -8.50 1.59
N ALA A 187 26.85 -7.97 2.55
CA ALA A 187 27.01 -8.31 3.95
C ALA A 187 26.75 -9.81 4.21
N ARG A 188 25.75 -10.37 3.54
CA ARG A 188 25.43 -11.80 3.57
C ARG A 188 26.61 -12.67 3.09
N SER A 189 27.26 -12.31 2.00
CA SER A 189 28.37 -13.08 1.46
C SER A 189 29.59 -13.16 2.40
N ARG A 190 29.68 -12.24 3.38
CA ARG A 190 30.76 -12.15 4.37
C ARG A 190 30.47 -12.83 5.70
N VAL A 191 29.19 -13.16 5.95
CA VAL A 191 28.76 -13.86 7.16
C VAL A 191 28.31 -15.26 6.74
N ARG A 192 29.07 -16.30 7.09
CA ARG A 192 28.61 -17.70 6.92
C ARG A 192 27.43 -17.89 7.90
N PRO A 193 26.26 -18.29 7.44
CA PRO A 193 25.16 -18.63 8.34
C PRO A 193 25.51 -19.94 9.04
N GLU A 194 25.78 -19.85 10.34
CA GLU A 194 26.07 -21.03 11.14
C GLU A 194 24.83 -21.88 11.45
N ASN A 195 23.65 -21.37 11.22
CA ASN A 195 22.37 -22.09 11.24
C ASN A 195 21.31 -21.27 10.49
N ALA A 196 21.12 -21.53 9.22
CA ALA A 196 19.86 -21.16 8.57
C ALA A 196 18.79 -22.10 9.15
N ILE A 197 18.12 -21.66 10.19
CA ILE A 197 16.88 -22.29 10.63
C ILE A 197 15.88 -22.06 9.49
N HIS A 198 15.84 -22.99 8.56
CA HIS A 198 14.65 -23.19 7.75
C HIS A 198 13.57 -23.57 8.76
N GLY A 199 12.71 -22.63 9.08
CA GLY A 199 11.52 -22.88 9.88
C GLY A 199 10.57 -23.79 9.11
N SER A 200 10.95 -25.07 9.01
CA SER A 200 10.03 -26.16 8.74
C SER A 200 9.25 -26.46 10.03
N GLY A 201 8.57 -25.45 10.56
CA GLY A 201 7.46 -25.70 11.44
C GLY A 201 6.45 -26.50 10.61
N GLN A 202 6.14 -27.72 11.04
CA GLN A 202 4.98 -28.46 10.55
C GLN A 202 3.79 -27.50 10.61
N LYS A 203 3.40 -26.94 9.43
CA LYS A 203 2.15 -26.22 9.32
C LYS A 203 1.07 -27.26 9.56
N GLU A 204 0.42 -27.24 10.73
CA GLU A 204 -0.83 -27.98 10.91
C GLU A 204 -1.71 -27.69 9.68
N GLU A 205 -2.25 -28.73 9.06
CA GLU A 205 -3.13 -28.60 7.90
C GLU A 205 -4.38 -27.81 8.32
N GLY A 206 -4.39 -26.53 7.99
CA GLY A 206 -5.54 -25.68 8.20
C GLY A 206 -6.66 -26.01 7.18
N LEU A 207 -7.85 -25.49 7.40
CA LEU A 207 -9.02 -25.69 6.54
C LEU A 207 -8.72 -25.32 5.08
N GLY A 208 -9.24 -26.06 4.12
CA GLY A 208 -9.25 -25.64 2.71
C GLY A 208 -9.96 -24.27 2.55
N LEU A 209 -9.55 -23.44 1.58
CA LEU A 209 -10.05 -22.06 1.45
C LEU A 209 -11.58 -21.97 1.42
N MET A 210 -12.25 -22.85 0.66
CA MET A 210 -13.71 -22.85 0.56
C MET A 210 -14.38 -23.21 1.91
N LEU A 211 -13.81 -24.18 2.62
CA LEU A 211 -14.31 -24.58 3.92
C LEU A 211 -14.04 -23.48 4.97
N PHE A 212 -12.89 -22.80 4.87
CA PHE A 212 -12.57 -21.64 5.71
C PHE A 212 -13.60 -20.53 5.53
N ILE A 213 -13.93 -20.16 4.29
CA ILE A 213 -14.92 -19.11 3.99
C ILE A 213 -16.29 -19.48 4.57
N ARG A 214 -16.73 -20.73 4.40
CA ARG A 214 -18.02 -21.20 4.94
C ARG A 214 -18.04 -21.20 6.48
N ALA A 215 -16.97 -21.68 7.10
CA ALA A 215 -16.83 -21.72 8.55
C ALA A 215 -16.73 -20.34 9.19
N ASN A 216 -16.19 -19.34 8.47
CA ASN A 216 -15.97 -17.98 8.95
C ASN A 216 -16.75 -16.94 8.11
N ALA A 217 -17.97 -17.26 7.68
CA ALA A 217 -18.74 -16.41 6.77
C ALA A 217 -18.93 -14.98 7.32
N ARG A 218 -19.22 -14.85 8.61
CA ARG A 218 -19.40 -13.55 9.28
C ARG A 218 -18.12 -12.70 9.23
N PHE A 219 -16.97 -13.32 9.47
CA PHE A 219 -15.65 -12.70 9.31
C PHE A 219 -15.43 -12.24 7.87
N CYS A 220 -15.73 -13.09 6.87
CA CYS A 220 -15.57 -12.73 5.46
C CYS A 220 -16.45 -11.54 5.05
N VAL A 221 -17.70 -11.49 5.53
CA VAL A 221 -18.59 -10.35 5.30
C VAL A 221 -18.08 -9.07 5.98
N MET A 222 -17.54 -9.19 7.21
CA MET A 222 -16.87 -8.07 7.88
C MET A 222 -15.65 -7.59 7.10
N MET A 223 -14.81 -8.48 6.56
CA MET A 223 -13.69 -8.09 5.69
C MET A 223 -14.16 -7.44 4.39
N PHE A 224 -15.29 -7.87 3.81
CA PHE A 224 -15.88 -7.21 2.65
C PHE A 224 -16.36 -5.78 2.97
N SER A 225 -16.81 -5.52 4.20
CA SER A 225 -17.12 -4.15 4.62
C SER A 225 -15.91 -3.21 4.53
N LEU A 226 -14.70 -3.74 4.81
CA LEU A 226 -13.45 -2.99 4.62
C LEU A 226 -13.18 -2.71 3.14
N ALA A 227 -13.49 -3.65 2.22
CA ALA A 227 -13.37 -3.39 0.78
C ALA A 227 -14.19 -2.17 0.34
N LEU A 228 -15.40 -2.00 0.87
CA LEU A 228 -16.26 -0.84 0.59
C LEU A 228 -15.68 0.46 1.17
N LEU A 229 -15.14 0.43 2.39
CA LEU A 229 -14.46 1.59 3.00
C LEU A 229 -13.21 1.98 2.21
N PHE A 230 -12.39 0.99 1.81
CA PHE A 230 -11.20 1.22 1.00
C PHE A 230 -11.51 1.61 -0.44
N PHE A 231 -12.67 1.20 -1.00
CA PHE A 231 -13.15 1.74 -2.26
C PHE A 231 -13.31 3.27 -2.17
N SER A 232 -14.07 3.75 -1.19
CA SER A 232 -14.30 5.18 -0.98
C SER A 232 -12.99 5.96 -0.77
N TYR A 233 -12.08 5.40 0.04
CA TYR A 233 -10.76 5.97 0.28
C TYR A 233 -9.96 6.10 -1.02
N ASN A 234 -9.84 5.03 -1.79
CA ASN A 234 -9.01 5.00 -2.99
C ASN A 234 -9.61 5.81 -4.14
N VAL A 235 -10.95 5.94 -4.26
CA VAL A 235 -11.58 6.87 -5.20
C VAL A 235 -11.09 8.30 -4.97
N SER A 236 -10.95 8.71 -3.72
CA SER A 236 -10.42 10.04 -3.38
C SER A 236 -8.90 10.12 -3.51
N ASP A 237 -8.17 9.04 -3.22
CA ASP A 237 -6.71 9.04 -3.14
C ASP A 237 -6.02 8.93 -4.50
N PHE A 238 -6.45 8.02 -5.37
CA PHE A 238 -5.89 7.84 -6.71
C PHE A 238 -6.17 9.03 -7.63
N PHE A 239 -7.29 9.71 -7.41
CA PHE A 239 -7.72 10.85 -8.22
C PHE A 239 -7.64 12.18 -7.45
N LEU A 240 -6.81 12.26 -6.39
CA LEU A 240 -6.68 13.45 -5.55
C LEU A 240 -6.31 14.70 -6.35
N ILE A 241 -5.52 14.56 -7.42
CA ILE A 241 -5.20 15.68 -8.30
C ILE A 241 -6.44 16.27 -9.00
N ASN A 242 -7.45 15.46 -9.33
CA ASN A 242 -8.70 15.94 -9.93
C ASN A 242 -9.52 16.73 -8.89
N ILE A 243 -9.56 16.24 -7.65
CA ILE A 243 -10.22 16.93 -6.54
C ILE A 243 -9.53 18.28 -6.27
N LEU A 244 -8.19 18.28 -6.23
CA LEU A 244 -7.42 19.50 -6.03
C LEU A 244 -7.66 20.53 -7.12
N ARG A 245 -7.61 20.12 -8.41
CA ARG A 245 -7.89 21.00 -9.53
C ARG A 245 -9.30 21.60 -9.50
N SER A 246 -10.28 20.84 -9.01
CA SER A 246 -11.67 21.36 -8.90
C SER A 246 -11.84 22.47 -7.85
N VAL A 247 -10.89 22.59 -6.91
CA VAL A 247 -10.89 23.62 -5.85
C VAL A 247 -9.73 24.62 -5.99
N GLY A 248 -9.07 24.66 -7.17
CA GLY A 248 -7.99 25.59 -7.49
C GLY A 248 -6.60 25.17 -6.97
N GLY A 249 -6.43 23.91 -6.56
CA GLY A 249 -5.15 23.34 -6.14
C GLY A 249 -4.34 22.75 -7.29
N ASP A 250 -3.10 22.41 -7.02
CA ASP A 250 -2.11 21.95 -7.98
C ASP A 250 -1.32 20.69 -7.53
N ALA A 251 -0.28 20.34 -8.29
CA ALA A 251 0.58 19.18 -7.97
C ALA A 251 1.43 19.40 -6.70
N GLY A 252 1.72 20.65 -6.32
CA GLY A 252 2.38 21.00 -5.08
C GLY A 252 1.49 20.71 -3.87
N ASP A 253 0.19 21.01 -3.99
CA ASP A 253 -0.81 20.69 -2.98
C ASP A 253 -1.01 19.19 -2.86
N LEU A 254 -1.02 18.45 -3.99
CA LEU A 254 -1.03 16.98 -3.99
C LEU A 254 0.12 16.42 -3.15
N GLY A 255 1.34 16.89 -3.41
CA GLY A 255 2.52 16.46 -2.67
C GLY A 255 2.44 16.78 -1.18
N SER A 256 2.00 17.98 -0.87
CA SER A 256 1.90 18.47 0.52
C SER A 256 0.81 17.74 1.31
N ILE A 257 -0.38 17.52 0.72
CA ILE A 257 -1.48 16.77 1.37
C ILE A 257 -1.08 15.30 1.54
N SER A 258 -0.47 14.67 0.55
CA SER A 258 -0.05 13.27 0.66
C SER A 258 1.06 13.09 1.70
N ALA A 259 2.00 14.05 1.80
CA ALA A 259 3.00 14.08 2.87
C ALA A 259 2.34 14.26 4.25
N PHE A 260 1.38 15.17 4.36
CA PHE A 260 0.65 15.43 5.60
C PHE A 260 -0.12 14.17 6.07
N LYS A 261 -0.81 13.48 5.16
CA LYS A 261 -1.49 12.21 5.46
C LYS A 261 -0.52 11.17 6.04
N ALA A 262 0.62 10.96 5.39
CA ALA A 262 1.62 9.99 5.83
C ALA A 262 2.21 10.34 7.21
N MET A 263 2.42 11.62 7.49
CA MET A 263 2.88 12.09 8.80
C MET A 263 1.85 11.85 9.92
N LEU A 264 0.55 11.98 9.62
CA LEU A 264 -0.53 11.71 10.58
C LEU A 264 -0.65 10.22 10.97
N GLU A 265 -0.20 9.30 10.10
CA GLU A 265 -0.26 7.86 10.38
C GLU A 265 0.78 7.43 11.44
N ILE A 266 1.93 8.09 11.49
CA ILE A 266 3.06 7.69 12.34
C ILE A 266 2.67 7.65 13.83
N PRO A 267 2.14 8.73 14.44
CA PRO A 267 1.79 8.71 15.86
C PRO A 267 0.69 7.69 16.18
N VAL A 268 -0.28 7.52 15.28
CA VAL A 268 -1.37 6.56 15.49
C VAL A 268 -0.82 5.14 15.57
N MET A 269 0.07 4.76 14.64
CA MET A 269 0.69 3.43 14.65
C MET A 269 1.57 3.20 15.88
N LEU A 270 2.28 4.23 16.36
CA LEU A 270 3.10 4.15 17.57
C LEU A 270 2.27 3.97 18.85
N PHE A 271 1.13 4.65 18.94
CA PHE A 271 0.28 4.63 20.13
C PHE A 271 -0.87 3.61 20.07
N TYR A 272 -0.98 2.84 18.98
CA TYR A 272 -2.07 1.89 18.79
C TYR A 272 -2.16 0.86 19.92
N THR A 273 -1.05 0.31 20.38
CA THR A 273 -1.01 -0.67 21.48
C THR A 273 -1.63 -0.10 22.76
N ARG A 274 -1.28 1.14 23.12
CA ARG A 274 -1.87 1.83 24.29
C ARG A 274 -3.38 2.05 24.12
N LEU A 275 -3.83 2.36 22.90
CA LEU A 275 -5.24 2.53 22.61
C LEU A 275 -6.03 1.24 22.86
N THR A 276 -5.48 0.08 22.48
CA THR A 276 -6.13 -1.23 22.63
C THR A 276 -6.09 -1.78 24.05
N GLU A 277 -5.28 -1.21 24.96
CA GLU A 277 -5.36 -1.48 26.39
C GLU A 277 -6.67 -0.96 27.00
N HIS A 278 -7.22 0.14 26.45
CA HIS A 278 -8.42 0.81 26.98
C HIS A 278 -9.67 0.49 26.15
N PHE A 279 -9.55 0.26 24.85
CA PHE A 279 -10.66 0.05 23.94
C PHE A 279 -10.61 -1.31 23.26
N ARG A 280 -11.77 -1.97 23.14
CA ARG A 280 -11.87 -3.23 22.40
C ARG A 280 -11.57 -3.00 20.91
N CYS A 281 -10.87 -3.92 20.29
CA CYS A 281 -10.56 -3.88 18.86
C CYS A 281 -11.83 -3.65 17.99
N SER A 282 -12.95 -4.29 18.34
CA SER A 282 -14.22 -4.09 17.65
C SER A 282 -14.77 -2.64 17.78
N THR A 283 -14.54 -1.96 18.90
CA THR A 283 -14.92 -0.56 19.09
C THR A 283 -14.04 0.36 18.25
N VAL A 284 -12.74 0.10 18.21
CA VAL A 284 -11.79 0.85 17.38
C VAL A 284 -12.15 0.74 15.90
N LEU A 285 -12.46 -0.47 15.41
CA LEU A 285 -12.86 -0.68 14.02
C LEU A 285 -14.18 0.04 13.65
N ARG A 286 -15.18 0.03 14.54
CA ARG A 286 -16.44 0.78 14.34
C ARG A 286 -16.21 2.28 14.27
N PHE A 287 -15.41 2.79 15.21
CA PHE A 287 -15.04 4.20 15.23
C PHE A 287 -14.28 4.60 13.97
N ALA A 288 -13.32 3.78 13.54
CA ALA A 288 -12.58 4.03 12.32
C ALA A 288 -13.48 3.97 11.06
N ALA A 289 -14.44 3.04 11.00
CA ALA A 289 -15.43 2.99 9.91
C ALA A 289 -16.27 4.28 9.85
N LEU A 290 -16.71 4.80 11.01
CA LEU A 290 -17.39 6.09 11.08
C LEU A 290 -16.49 7.23 10.61
N ALA A 291 -15.22 7.23 11.01
CA ALA A 291 -14.22 8.23 10.58
C ALA A 291 -13.96 8.19 9.07
N PHE A 292 -14.04 7.02 8.41
CA PHE A 292 -14.00 6.92 6.94
C PHE A 292 -15.17 7.66 6.29
N VAL A 293 -16.39 7.47 6.80
CA VAL A 293 -17.59 8.18 6.30
C VAL A 293 -17.46 9.68 6.52
N ALA A 294 -17.05 10.10 7.73
CA ALA A 294 -16.85 11.50 8.06
C ALA A 294 -15.79 12.15 7.16
N LYS A 295 -14.69 11.43 6.89
CA LYS A 295 -13.64 11.89 5.95
C LYS A 295 -14.18 12.01 4.53
N ALA A 296 -14.91 11.00 4.03
CA ALA A 296 -15.48 11.04 2.68
C ALA A 296 -16.45 12.21 2.52
N LEU A 297 -17.30 12.46 3.53
CA LEU A 297 -18.21 13.61 3.57
C LEU A 297 -17.43 14.93 3.57
N ALA A 298 -16.43 15.05 4.45
CA ALA A 298 -15.61 16.27 4.56
C ALA A 298 -14.85 16.58 3.24
N ILE A 299 -14.33 15.56 2.55
CA ILE A 299 -13.70 15.74 1.23
C ILE A 299 -14.74 16.16 0.19
N ALA A 300 -15.92 15.54 0.17
CA ALA A 300 -17.00 15.89 -0.77
C ALA A 300 -17.50 17.34 -0.59
N MET A 301 -17.49 17.85 0.66
CA MET A 301 -17.91 19.22 0.99
C MET A 301 -16.78 20.25 0.88
N ALA A 302 -15.54 19.85 0.61
CA ALA A 302 -14.39 20.73 0.59
C ALA A 302 -14.42 21.62 -0.66
N GLY A 303 -14.66 22.92 -0.47
CA GLY A 303 -14.64 23.95 -1.53
C GLY A 303 -13.30 24.70 -1.64
N SER A 304 -12.26 24.27 -0.91
CA SER A 304 -10.92 24.89 -0.96
C SER A 304 -9.84 23.89 -0.57
N VAL A 305 -8.60 24.18 -0.97
CA VAL A 305 -7.42 23.38 -0.59
C VAL A 305 -7.27 23.30 0.94
N ALA A 306 -7.52 24.40 1.66
CA ALA A 306 -7.46 24.41 3.13
C ALA A 306 -8.47 23.44 3.78
N LEU A 307 -9.70 23.35 3.24
CA LEU A 307 -10.70 22.41 3.71
C LEU A 307 -10.33 20.97 3.38
N LEU A 308 -9.62 20.70 2.27
CA LEU A 308 -9.06 19.38 1.97
C LEU A 308 -7.99 18.98 3.00
N TYR A 309 -7.15 19.91 3.46
CA TYR A 309 -6.22 19.64 4.57
C TYR A 309 -6.98 19.28 5.84
N ALA A 310 -8.00 20.06 6.21
CA ALA A 310 -8.83 19.79 7.38
C ALA A 310 -9.54 18.42 7.29
N ALA A 311 -10.10 18.08 6.14
CA ALA A 311 -10.71 16.77 5.90
C ALA A 311 -9.70 15.61 6.06
N ASN A 312 -8.45 15.82 5.63
CA ASN A 312 -7.39 14.82 5.76
C ASN A 312 -6.83 14.67 7.17
N LEU A 313 -7.15 15.53 8.16
CA LEU A 313 -6.89 15.24 9.58
C LEU A 313 -7.58 13.94 10.03
N LEU A 314 -8.72 13.62 9.45
CA LEU A 314 -9.44 12.38 9.71
C LEU A 314 -8.70 11.12 9.22
N GLN A 315 -7.57 11.26 8.47
CA GLN A 315 -6.69 10.14 8.12
C GLN A 315 -6.19 9.39 9.36
N ALA A 316 -5.84 10.14 10.41
CA ALA A 316 -5.38 9.57 11.68
C ALA A 316 -6.44 8.65 12.33
N LEU A 317 -7.71 9.01 12.22
CA LEU A 317 -8.84 8.31 12.85
C LEU A 317 -9.45 7.23 11.94
N SER A 318 -9.20 7.27 10.63
CA SER A 318 -9.73 6.34 9.64
C SER A 318 -8.68 5.29 9.23
N PHE A 319 -7.92 5.55 8.18
CA PHE A 319 -6.94 4.64 7.59
C PHE A 319 -5.88 4.17 8.60
N ALA A 320 -5.30 5.11 9.37
CA ALA A 320 -4.22 4.78 10.28
C ALA A 320 -4.64 3.83 11.42
N LEU A 321 -5.89 3.92 11.87
CA LEU A 321 -6.45 3.01 12.89
C LEU A 321 -6.87 1.66 12.31
N VAL A 322 -7.45 1.64 11.11
CA VAL A 322 -7.98 0.40 10.52
C VAL A 322 -6.86 -0.62 10.26
N ILE A 323 -5.70 -0.20 9.78
CA ILE A 323 -4.62 -1.12 9.41
C ILE A 323 -4.18 -2.01 10.57
N PRO A 324 -3.73 -1.48 11.73
CA PRO A 324 -3.35 -2.32 12.86
C PRO A 324 -4.56 -3.02 13.50
N ALA A 325 -5.73 -2.38 13.54
CA ALA A 325 -6.94 -2.95 14.10
C ALA A 325 -7.43 -4.18 13.31
N MET A 326 -7.32 -4.16 11.98
CA MET A 326 -7.64 -5.30 11.13
C MET A 326 -6.73 -6.49 11.43
N VAL A 327 -5.41 -6.27 11.53
CA VAL A 327 -4.44 -7.33 11.85
C VAL A 327 -4.76 -7.95 13.21
N GLN A 328 -5.03 -7.12 14.21
CA GLN A 328 -5.42 -7.58 15.55
C GLN A 328 -6.77 -8.32 15.52
N TYR A 329 -7.76 -7.80 14.80
CA TYR A 329 -9.07 -8.44 14.70
C TYR A 329 -8.98 -9.85 14.10
N VAL A 330 -8.17 -10.04 13.06
CA VAL A 330 -7.91 -11.38 12.49
C VAL A 330 -7.37 -12.32 13.56
N SER A 331 -6.36 -11.89 14.34
CA SER A 331 -5.76 -12.74 15.39
C SER A 331 -6.72 -13.08 16.54
N LEU A 332 -7.73 -12.24 16.78
CA LEU A 332 -8.74 -12.47 17.83
C LEU A 332 -9.89 -13.39 17.38
N VAL A 333 -10.24 -13.34 16.08
CA VAL A 333 -11.43 -14.04 15.56
C VAL A 333 -11.07 -15.37 14.93
N ILE A 334 -9.94 -15.44 14.24
CA ILE A 334 -9.51 -16.61 13.49
C ILE A 334 -8.58 -17.48 14.32
N ALA A 335 -8.76 -18.82 14.25
CA ALA A 335 -7.91 -19.77 14.93
C ALA A 335 -6.43 -19.63 14.46
N PRO A 336 -5.44 -19.83 15.36
CA PRO A 336 -4.03 -19.63 15.03
C PRO A 336 -3.55 -20.39 13.78
N LYS A 337 -4.02 -21.62 13.57
CA LYS A 337 -3.70 -22.47 12.40
C LYS A 337 -4.18 -21.89 11.07
N ASP A 338 -5.23 -21.06 11.08
CA ASP A 338 -5.81 -20.42 9.90
C ASP A 338 -5.53 -18.91 9.82
N SER A 339 -4.78 -18.35 10.76
CA SER A 339 -4.50 -16.91 10.86
C SER A 339 -3.91 -16.32 9.58
N ALA A 340 -2.99 -17.05 8.93
CA ALA A 340 -2.41 -16.61 7.64
C ALA A 340 -3.48 -16.46 6.55
N LYS A 341 -4.48 -17.35 6.50
CA LYS A 341 -5.62 -17.26 5.56
C LYS A 341 -6.50 -16.06 5.89
N GLY A 342 -6.77 -15.83 7.18
CA GLY A 342 -7.51 -14.66 7.65
C GLY A 342 -6.84 -13.35 7.23
N GLN A 343 -5.51 -13.23 7.42
CA GLN A 343 -4.73 -12.06 6.98
C GLN A 343 -4.71 -11.92 5.45
N ALA A 344 -4.60 -13.02 4.70
CA ALA A 344 -4.64 -13.00 3.25
C ALA A 344 -5.99 -12.48 2.72
N ILE A 345 -7.12 -12.93 3.31
CA ILE A 345 -8.46 -12.45 2.97
C ILE A 345 -8.59 -10.96 3.31
N ALA A 346 -8.15 -10.53 4.49
CA ALA A 346 -8.20 -9.14 4.90
C ALA A 346 -7.44 -8.22 3.94
N ASN A 347 -6.19 -8.56 3.61
CA ASN A 347 -5.38 -7.82 2.63
C ASN A 347 -5.98 -7.89 1.22
N GLY A 348 -6.54 -9.05 0.82
CA GLY A 348 -7.23 -9.23 -0.44
C GLY A 348 -8.43 -8.30 -0.59
N MET A 349 -9.20 -8.07 0.48
CA MET A 349 -10.35 -7.17 0.47
C MET A 349 -9.94 -5.69 0.35
N ILE A 350 -8.83 -5.28 0.98
CA ILE A 350 -8.26 -3.94 0.77
C ILE A 350 -7.86 -3.76 -0.71
N THR A 351 -7.18 -4.74 -1.27
CA THR A 351 -6.76 -4.72 -2.68
C THR A 351 -7.98 -4.72 -3.61
N LEU A 352 -9.02 -5.48 -3.30
CA LEU A 352 -10.29 -5.49 -4.04
C LEU A 352 -10.93 -4.11 -4.07
N GLY A 353 -10.99 -3.43 -2.90
CA GLY A 353 -11.45 -2.05 -2.79
C GLY A 353 -10.65 -1.09 -3.69
N ALA A 354 -9.33 -1.23 -3.74
CA ALA A 354 -8.46 -0.42 -4.59
C ALA A 354 -8.67 -0.70 -6.10
N ILE A 355 -8.83 -1.97 -6.49
CA ILE A 355 -9.11 -2.37 -7.89
C ILE A 355 -10.43 -1.75 -8.36
N PHE A 356 -11.52 -1.93 -7.60
CA PHE A 356 -12.80 -1.37 -7.96
C PHE A 356 -12.81 0.16 -7.92
N ALA A 357 -12.08 0.77 -6.98
CA ALA A 357 -11.94 2.23 -6.91
C ALA A 357 -11.23 2.80 -8.13
N SER A 358 -10.19 2.13 -8.62
CA SER A 358 -9.50 2.59 -9.83
C SER A 358 -10.38 2.44 -11.08
N LEU A 359 -11.04 1.29 -11.27
CA LEU A 359 -11.92 1.04 -12.43
C LEU A 359 -13.16 1.92 -12.41
N VAL A 360 -13.99 1.78 -11.36
CA VAL A 360 -15.26 2.47 -11.26
C VAL A 360 -15.04 3.96 -11.00
N GLY A 361 -14.08 4.31 -10.13
CA GLY A 361 -13.73 5.70 -9.86
C GLY A 361 -13.24 6.42 -11.11
N GLY A 362 -12.36 5.81 -11.89
CA GLY A 362 -11.91 6.39 -13.17
C GLY A 362 -13.05 6.68 -14.13
N TRP A 363 -13.98 5.72 -14.28
CA TRP A 363 -15.18 5.91 -15.10
C TRP A 363 -16.10 6.99 -14.54
N LEU A 364 -16.33 7.02 -13.23
CA LEU A 364 -17.15 8.04 -12.58
C LEU A 364 -16.58 9.46 -12.78
N TYR A 365 -15.26 9.63 -12.67
CA TYR A 365 -14.61 10.93 -12.89
C TYR A 365 -14.68 11.41 -14.36
N ASP A 366 -14.82 10.51 -15.33
CA ASP A 366 -15.04 10.89 -16.74
C ASP A 366 -16.54 11.10 -17.05
N ALA A 367 -17.44 10.33 -16.43
CA ALA A 367 -18.88 10.37 -16.69
C ALA A 367 -19.64 11.42 -15.86
N LEU A 368 -19.13 11.75 -14.67
CA LEU A 368 -19.79 12.62 -13.70
C LEU A 368 -18.86 13.78 -13.29
N SER A 369 -19.41 14.72 -12.52
CA SER A 369 -18.58 15.74 -11.87
C SER A 369 -17.74 15.12 -10.72
N VAL A 370 -16.65 15.82 -10.36
CA VAL A 370 -15.82 15.44 -9.19
C VAL A 370 -16.69 15.29 -7.94
N HIS A 371 -17.57 16.25 -7.69
CA HIS A 371 -18.46 16.24 -6.51
C HIS A 371 -19.42 15.04 -6.51
N ALA A 372 -20.06 14.73 -7.64
CA ALA A 372 -20.96 13.57 -7.76
C ALA A 372 -20.21 12.24 -7.53
N THR A 373 -18.98 12.11 -8.05
CA THR A 373 -18.12 10.95 -7.83
C THR A 373 -17.78 10.77 -6.34
N LEU A 374 -17.48 11.84 -5.63
CA LEU A 374 -17.20 11.81 -4.19
C LEU A 374 -18.42 11.44 -3.38
N ILE A 375 -19.63 11.89 -3.78
CA ILE A 375 -20.89 11.48 -3.13
C ILE A 375 -21.12 9.97 -3.32
N VAL A 376 -20.89 9.41 -4.51
CA VAL A 376 -20.99 7.96 -4.73
C VAL A 376 -20.00 7.22 -3.82
N GLY A 377 -18.75 7.67 -3.73
CA GLY A 377 -17.76 7.13 -2.81
C GLY A 377 -18.21 7.18 -1.35
N MET A 378 -18.79 8.31 -0.92
CA MET A 378 -19.34 8.47 0.43
C MET A 378 -20.51 7.50 0.71
N VAL A 379 -21.46 7.34 -0.22
CA VAL A 379 -22.58 6.39 -0.07
C VAL A 379 -22.06 4.96 0.10
N ILE A 380 -21.07 4.57 -0.68
CA ILE A 380 -20.43 3.25 -0.55
C ILE A 380 -19.72 3.10 0.81
N ALA A 381 -19.07 4.17 1.31
CA ALA A 381 -18.51 4.16 2.67
C ALA A 381 -19.57 3.99 3.75
N VAL A 382 -20.73 4.62 3.61
CA VAL A 382 -21.88 4.43 4.54
C VAL A 382 -22.33 2.96 4.53
N CYS A 383 -22.48 2.36 3.34
CA CYS A 383 -22.80 0.93 3.23
C CYS A 383 -21.74 0.06 3.92
N GLY A 384 -20.46 0.36 3.71
CA GLY A 384 -19.34 -0.32 4.37
C GLY A 384 -19.39 -0.17 5.89
N MET A 385 -19.63 1.03 6.40
CA MET A 385 -19.75 1.30 7.84
C MET A 385 -20.94 0.52 8.45
N LEU A 386 -22.10 0.56 7.83
CA LEU A 386 -23.28 -0.19 8.30
C LEU A 386 -22.98 -1.68 8.33
N LEU A 387 -22.45 -2.25 7.25
CA LEU A 387 -22.08 -3.66 7.16
C LEU A 387 -21.06 -4.05 8.25
N CYS A 388 -20.03 -3.22 8.48
CA CYS A 388 -19.08 -3.39 9.55
C CYS A 388 -19.76 -3.46 10.92
N ASN A 389 -20.67 -2.53 11.21
CA ASN A 389 -21.35 -2.47 12.51
C ASN A 389 -22.23 -3.69 12.78
N PHE A 390 -22.88 -4.25 11.74
CA PHE A 390 -23.75 -5.44 11.88
C PHE A 390 -22.96 -6.74 11.97
N THR A 391 -21.78 -6.82 11.33
CA THR A 391 -21.04 -8.09 11.18
C THR A 391 -19.88 -8.25 12.16
N ILE A 392 -19.35 -7.17 12.73
CA ILE A 392 -18.21 -7.23 13.63
C ILE A 392 -18.51 -8.02 14.91
N GLU A 393 -17.65 -8.95 15.25
CA GLU A 393 -17.77 -9.76 16.46
C GLU A 393 -17.18 -9.04 17.67
N LYS A 394 -17.90 -9.10 18.81
CA LYS A 394 -17.50 -8.46 20.08
C LYS A 394 -16.61 -9.39 20.90
N LYS A 395 -15.56 -9.99 20.33
CA LYS A 395 -14.59 -10.75 21.13
C LYS A 395 -13.72 -9.80 21.97
N ARG A 396 -13.40 -10.19 23.19
CA ARG A 396 -12.43 -9.51 24.05
C ARG A 396 -11.02 -9.97 23.67
N ALA A 397 -10.04 -9.03 23.72
CA ALA A 397 -8.63 -9.37 23.69
C ALA A 397 -8.26 -10.15 24.95
#